data_c94bb8fabfd867f5aa445581511ed773
#
_entry.id   c94bb8fabfd867f5aa445581511ed773
#
_cell.length_a   1.000
_cell.length_b   1.000
_cell.length_c   1.000
_cell.angle_alpha   90.00
_cell.angle_beta   90.00
_cell.angle_gamma   90.00
#
_symmetry.space_group_name_H-M   'P 1'
#
loop_
_entity.id
_entity.type
_entity.pdbx_description
1 polymer ?
#
loop_
_entity_poly.entity_id
_entity_poly.type
_entity_poly.pdbx_seq_one_letter_code
_entity_poly.pdbx_strand_id
1 'polypeptide(L)'
;MNSNFTRAEIKAQAKEQLRGKVWMFFLVNVIVYAILIPISFLTEMENAASIIGLIAMYVVTPPLSLGMIMVYLDVTYGDPVEISTLFKGFKMLGKSIALFLWMLLFILLWSCLFIIPGIIKSYSYSMAWYILAENPDMTAREALTESKIIMNGHKLDFFVLQLSFFWWAMLIIVTLGIAAIYVSPYQQLTFTNFYHNIKRQPAPVAEEVYAEPVYTEPVADVIE
;
A
#
# COMPACT_ATOMS: atom_id res chain seq x y z
N MET A 1 -20.76 -5.15 8.35
CA MET A 1 -20.25 -4.83 7.02
C MET A 1 -20.85 -3.47 6.67
N ASN A 2 -20.09 -2.39 6.90
CA ASN A 2 -20.57 -1.00 6.68
C ASN A 2 -20.11 -0.43 5.32
N SER A 3 -19.69 -1.28 4.40
CA SER A 3 -19.22 -0.86 3.09
C SER A 3 -20.35 -0.95 2.06
N ASN A 4 -20.56 0.13 1.31
CA ASN A 4 -21.55 0.21 0.21
C ASN A 4 -21.16 -0.65 -1.01
N PHE A 5 -20.18 -1.55 -0.90
CA PHE A 5 -19.69 -2.42 -1.96
C PHE A 5 -19.45 -3.84 -1.46
N THR A 6 -19.64 -4.82 -2.31
CA THR A 6 -19.37 -6.22 -2.01
C THR A 6 -17.96 -6.64 -2.47
N ARG A 7 -17.36 -7.62 -1.78
CA ARG A 7 -16.07 -8.21 -2.20
C ARG A 7 -16.15 -8.83 -3.60
N ALA A 8 -17.30 -9.35 -3.97
CA ALA A 8 -17.53 -9.90 -5.31
C ALA A 8 -17.44 -8.83 -6.39
N GLU A 9 -18.02 -7.66 -6.15
CA GLU A 9 -17.97 -6.52 -7.09
C GLU A 9 -16.54 -6.02 -7.30
N ILE A 10 -15.77 -5.82 -6.21
CA ILE A 10 -14.36 -5.40 -6.32
C ILE A 10 -13.53 -6.40 -7.14
N LYS A 11 -13.72 -7.70 -6.91
CA LYS A 11 -13.05 -8.76 -7.65
C LYS A 11 -13.49 -8.82 -9.11
N ALA A 12 -14.77 -8.61 -9.39
CA ALA A 12 -15.28 -8.55 -10.75
C ALA A 12 -14.69 -7.37 -11.53
N GLN A 13 -14.63 -6.18 -10.91
CA GLN A 13 -13.97 -4.99 -11.48
C GLN A 13 -12.49 -5.26 -11.79
N ALA A 14 -11.75 -5.83 -10.83
CA ALA A 14 -10.35 -6.16 -11.03
C ALA A 14 -10.13 -7.16 -12.20
N LYS A 15 -11.01 -8.15 -12.33
CA LYS A 15 -10.94 -9.13 -13.42
C LYS A 15 -11.22 -8.48 -14.79
N GLU A 16 -12.16 -7.56 -14.84
CA GLU A 16 -12.47 -6.81 -16.06
C GLU A 16 -11.32 -5.88 -16.45
N GLN A 17 -10.78 -5.12 -15.50
CA GLN A 17 -9.63 -4.23 -15.69
C GLN A 17 -8.37 -4.98 -16.17
N LEU A 18 -8.18 -6.21 -15.70
CA LEU A 18 -7.06 -7.07 -16.09
C LEU A 18 -7.22 -7.64 -17.51
N ARG A 19 -8.45 -7.72 -18.02
CA ARG A 19 -8.75 -8.35 -19.31
C ARG A 19 -7.99 -7.67 -20.45
N GLY A 20 -7.18 -8.44 -21.18
CA GLY A 20 -6.34 -7.94 -22.27
C GLY A 20 -5.04 -7.24 -21.83
N LYS A 21 -4.83 -7.00 -20.51
CA LYS A 21 -3.65 -6.27 -20.00
C LYS A 21 -2.65 -7.18 -19.25
N VAL A 22 -2.91 -8.49 -19.15
CA VAL A 22 -2.08 -9.44 -18.38
C VAL A 22 -0.61 -9.39 -18.81
N TRP A 23 -0.34 -9.36 -20.13
CA TRP A 23 1.02 -9.31 -20.67
C TRP A 23 1.77 -8.01 -20.31
N MET A 24 1.06 -6.88 -20.25
CA MET A 24 1.65 -5.61 -19.84
C MET A 24 2.07 -5.66 -18.36
N PHE A 25 1.21 -6.18 -17.50
CA PHE A 25 1.56 -6.38 -16.08
C PHE A 25 2.69 -7.39 -15.91
N PHE A 26 2.72 -8.45 -16.72
CA PHE A 26 3.84 -9.39 -16.74
C PHE A 26 5.15 -8.69 -17.09
N LEU A 27 5.17 -7.87 -18.14
CA LEU A 27 6.34 -7.10 -18.53
C LEU A 27 6.81 -6.14 -17.43
N VAL A 28 5.87 -5.42 -16.78
CA VAL A 28 6.20 -4.53 -15.66
C VAL A 28 6.83 -5.33 -14.52
N ASN A 29 6.28 -6.49 -14.17
CA ASN A 29 6.88 -7.37 -13.14
C ASN A 29 8.26 -7.88 -13.55
N VAL A 30 8.44 -8.29 -14.81
CA VAL A 30 9.76 -8.71 -15.32
C VAL A 30 10.79 -7.60 -15.15
N ILE A 31 10.45 -6.36 -15.46
CA ILE A 31 11.35 -5.21 -15.27
C ILE A 31 11.71 -5.03 -13.79
N VAL A 32 10.73 -5.11 -12.90
CA VAL A 32 10.95 -5.00 -11.44
C VAL A 32 11.90 -6.11 -10.98
N TYR A 33 11.65 -7.36 -11.35
CA TYR A 33 12.52 -8.48 -11.00
C TYR A 33 13.91 -8.38 -11.64
N ALA A 34 14.01 -7.91 -12.87
CA ALA A 34 15.30 -7.69 -13.54
C ALA A 34 16.16 -6.64 -12.81
N ILE A 35 15.54 -5.70 -12.10
CA ILE A 35 16.25 -4.72 -11.26
C ILE A 35 16.59 -5.33 -9.90
N LEU A 36 15.66 -6.04 -9.26
CA LEU A 36 15.82 -6.49 -7.88
C LEU A 36 16.67 -7.76 -7.74
N ILE A 37 16.64 -8.70 -8.72
CA ILE A 37 17.40 -9.95 -8.66
C ILE A 37 18.92 -9.70 -8.61
N PRO A 38 19.53 -8.85 -9.46
CA PRO A 38 20.96 -8.56 -9.33
C PRO A 38 21.33 -7.93 -7.99
N ILE A 39 20.46 -7.07 -7.44
CA ILE A 39 20.68 -6.44 -6.12
C ILE A 39 20.63 -7.51 -5.03
N SER A 40 19.70 -8.47 -5.09
CA SER A 40 19.61 -9.54 -4.10
C SER A 40 20.84 -10.45 -4.10
N PHE A 41 21.43 -10.74 -5.25
CA PHE A 41 22.69 -11.48 -5.31
C PHE A 41 23.83 -10.77 -4.58
N LEU A 42 23.89 -9.44 -4.63
CA LEU A 42 24.89 -8.68 -3.86
C LEU A 42 24.71 -8.84 -2.35
N THR A 43 23.48 -8.99 -1.87
CA THR A 43 23.23 -9.17 -0.41
C THR A 43 23.70 -10.51 0.14
N GLU A 44 23.85 -11.51 -0.72
CA GLU A 44 24.30 -12.86 -0.34
C GLU A 44 25.83 -13.03 -0.36
N MET A 45 26.57 -12.01 -0.79
CA MET A 45 28.04 -12.07 -0.83
C MET A 45 28.62 -11.91 0.59
N GLU A 46 29.67 -12.68 0.92
CA GLU A 46 30.35 -12.64 2.24
C GLU A 46 31.39 -11.52 2.38
N ASN A 47 31.19 -10.37 1.71
CA ASN A 47 32.16 -9.26 1.70
C ASN A 47 31.44 -7.90 1.77
N ALA A 48 32.18 -6.82 1.65
CA ALA A 48 31.61 -5.45 1.65
C ALA A 48 30.51 -5.23 0.58
N ALA A 49 30.42 -6.06 -0.46
CA ALA A 49 29.36 -5.97 -1.44
C ALA A 49 27.98 -6.30 -0.85
N SER A 50 27.91 -7.12 0.20
CA SER A 50 26.66 -7.41 0.88
C SER A 50 26.04 -6.15 1.52
N ILE A 51 26.86 -5.30 2.09
CA ILE A 51 26.40 -4.01 2.69
C ILE A 51 25.89 -3.09 1.58
N ILE A 52 26.60 -3.03 0.44
CA ILE A 52 26.18 -2.24 -0.73
C ILE A 52 24.87 -2.78 -1.28
N GLY A 53 24.74 -4.10 -1.42
CA GLY A 53 23.50 -4.77 -1.85
C GLY A 53 22.33 -4.45 -0.93
N LEU A 54 22.54 -4.51 0.39
CA LEU A 54 21.54 -4.20 1.39
C LEU A 54 21.07 -2.74 1.30
N ILE A 55 22.01 -1.79 1.22
CA ILE A 55 21.68 -0.37 1.04
C ILE A 55 20.92 -0.17 -0.28
N ALA A 56 21.38 -0.75 -1.38
CA ALA A 56 20.71 -0.66 -2.68
C ALA A 56 19.28 -1.22 -2.61
N MET A 57 19.08 -2.35 -1.94
CA MET A 57 17.75 -2.94 -1.76
C MET A 57 16.78 -2.00 -1.03
N TYR A 58 17.23 -1.39 0.09
CA TYR A 58 16.40 -0.45 0.85
C TYR A 58 16.17 0.89 0.16
N VAL A 59 17.03 1.29 -0.76
CA VAL A 59 16.90 2.54 -1.54
C VAL A 59 16.02 2.33 -2.77
N VAL A 60 16.14 1.18 -3.45
CA VAL A 60 15.49 0.93 -4.75
C VAL A 60 14.08 0.35 -4.59
N THR A 61 13.86 -0.51 -3.59
CA THR A 61 12.56 -1.19 -3.40
C THR A 61 11.39 -0.21 -3.12
N PRO A 62 11.51 0.80 -2.23
CA PRO A 62 10.41 1.71 -1.94
C PRO A 62 9.91 2.50 -3.16
N PRO A 63 10.75 3.17 -3.97
CA PRO A 63 10.27 3.88 -5.14
C PRO A 63 9.72 2.96 -6.24
N LEU A 64 10.26 1.75 -6.40
CA LEU A 64 9.68 0.74 -7.31
C LEU A 64 8.28 0.31 -6.85
N SER A 65 8.10 0.06 -5.54
CA SER A 65 6.80 -0.28 -4.97
C SER A 65 5.78 0.82 -5.18
N LEU A 66 6.18 2.08 -4.99
CA LEU A 66 5.34 3.25 -5.25
C LEU A 66 4.97 3.34 -6.74
N GLY A 67 5.94 3.16 -7.64
CA GLY A 67 5.72 3.16 -9.09
C GLY A 67 4.78 2.04 -9.54
N MET A 68 4.90 0.84 -8.95
CA MET A 68 3.96 -0.26 -9.20
C MET A 68 2.53 0.11 -8.80
N ILE A 69 2.34 0.73 -7.65
CA ILE A 69 1.02 1.18 -7.20
C ILE A 69 0.46 2.24 -8.16
N MET A 70 1.29 3.18 -8.63
CA MET A 70 0.86 4.16 -9.63
C MET A 70 0.35 3.48 -10.90
N VAL A 71 1.05 2.45 -11.40
CA VAL A 71 0.59 1.68 -12.57
C VAL A 71 -0.78 1.03 -12.33
N TYR A 72 -1.03 0.48 -11.14
CA TYR A 72 -2.33 -0.11 -10.81
C TYR A 72 -3.42 0.95 -10.64
N LEU A 73 -3.09 2.12 -10.10
CA LEU A 73 -4.01 3.25 -10.01
C LEU A 73 -4.40 3.78 -11.40
N ASP A 74 -3.43 3.96 -12.31
CA ASP A 74 -3.69 4.38 -13.69
C ASP A 74 -4.74 3.45 -14.33
N VAL A 75 -4.58 2.13 -14.20
CA VAL A 75 -5.54 1.15 -14.73
C VAL A 75 -6.91 1.23 -14.05
N THR A 76 -6.94 1.52 -12.75
CA THR A 76 -8.20 1.66 -12.00
C THR A 76 -8.97 2.91 -12.43
N TYR A 77 -8.26 3.96 -12.82
CA TYR A 77 -8.84 5.18 -13.40
C TYR A 77 -9.19 5.07 -14.89
N GLY A 78 -8.81 3.97 -15.54
CA GLY A 78 -9.10 3.71 -16.96
C GLY A 78 -7.97 4.09 -17.91
N ASP A 79 -6.84 4.51 -17.37
CA ASP A 79 -5.66 4.88 -18.15
C ASP A 79 -4.91 3.64 -18.69
N PRO A 80 -4.13 3.78 -19.75
CA PRO A 80 -3.33 2.70 -20.27
C PRO A 80 -2.18 2.34 -19.31
N VAL A 81 -1.74 1.06 -19.35
CA VAL A 81 -0.55 0.64 -18.61
C VAL A 81 0.69 1.19 -19.30
N GLU A 82 1.40 2.10 -18.64
CA GLU A 82 2.66 2.65 -19.12
C GLU A 82 3.83 2.19 -18.25
N ILE A 83 4.88 1.66 -18.89
CA ILE A 83 6.13 1.28 -18.18
C ILE A 83 6.81 2.52 -17.59
N SER A 84 6.64 3.68 -18.22
CA SER A 84 7.18 4.96 -17.74
C SER A 84 6.65 5.32 -16.33
N THR A 85 5.41 4.97 -16.04
CA THR A 85 4.78 5.21 -14.73
C THR A 85 5.50 4.48 -13.61
N LEU A 86 6.05 3.28 -13.86
CA LEU A 86 6.86 2.56 -12.87
C LEU A 86 8.01 3.41 -12.33
N PHE A 87 8.66 4.20 -13.20
CA PHE A 87 9.81 5.02 -12.83
C PHE A 87 9.41 6.38 -12.22
N LYS A 88 8.13 6.77 -12.27
CA LYS A 88 7.64 7.99 -11.60
C LYS A 88 7.84 7.90 -10.06
N GLY A 89 7.83 6.69 -9.48
CA GLY A 89 8.14 6.48 -8.07
C GLY A 89 9.52 6.99 -7.65
N PHE A 90 10.50 6.97 -8.55
CA PHE A 90 11.85 7.49 -8.28
C PHE A 90 11.89 9.03 -8.17
N LYS A 91 10.93 9.74 -8.77
CA LYS A 91 10.80 11.20 -8.57
C LYS A 91 10.42 11.55 -7.12
N MET A 92 9.85 10.58 -6.41
CA MET A 92 9.43 10.71 -5.00
C MET A 92 10.31 9.86 -4.07
N LEU A 93 11.58 9.62 -4.44
CA LEU A 93 12.50 8.71 -3.75
C LEU A 93 12.57 9.00 -2.24
N GLY A 94 12.77 10.24 -1.84
CA GLY A 94 12.83 10.61 -0.41
C GLY A 94 11.53 10.33 0.35
N LYS A 95 10.38 10.59 -0.27
CA LYS A 95 9.06 10.34 0.35
C LYS A 95 8.75 8.86 0.44
N SER A 96 9.08 8.08 -0.59
CA SER A 96 8.86 6.63 -0.59
C SER A 96 9.74 5.91 0.44
N ILE A 97 11.02 6.29 0.56
CA ILE A 97 11.90 5.77 1.61
C ILE A 97 11.40 6.19 3.00
N ALA A 98 11.03 7.45 3.17
CA ALA A 98 10.49 7.93 4.45
C ALA A 98 9.22 7.18 4.85
N LEU A 99 8.29 6.94 3.91
CA LEU A 99 7.09 6.16 4.15
C LEU A 99 7.43 4.73 4.59
N PHE A 100 8.34 4.08 3.87
CA PHE A 100 8.79 2.73 4.20
C PHE A 100 9.40 2.66 5.60
N LEU A 101 10.30 3.58 5.94
CA LEU A 101 10.95 3.62 7.25
C LEU A 101 9.96 3.91 8.38
N TRP A 102 9.02 4.85 8.19
CA TRP A 102 7.97 5.11 9.17
C TRP A 102 7.05 3.91 9.38
N MET A 103 6.63 3.24 8.30
CA MET A 103 5.84 2.02 8.38
C MET A 103 6.59 0.93 9.14
N LEU A 104 7.85 0.68 8.78
CA LEU A 104 8.70 -0.31 9.42
C LEU A 104 8.86 -0.01 10.91
N LEU A 105 9.17 1.23 11.27
CA LEU A 105 9.34 1.66 12.67
C LEU A 105 8.06 1.42 13.48
N PHE A 106 6.91 1.87 12.99
CA PHE A 106 5.66 1.73 13.73
C PHE A 106 5.20 0.27 13.82
N ILE A 107 5.32 -0.50 12.74
CA ILE A 107 4.94 -1.92 12.77
C ILE A 107 5.86 -2.69 13.74
N LEU A 108 7.18 -2.43 13.70
CA LEU A 108 8.14 -3.08 14.58
C LEU A 108 7.89 -2.71 16.05
N LEU A 109 7.67 -1.42 16.34
CA LEU A 109 7.38 -0.96 17.71
C LEU A 109 6.13 -1.64 18.29
N TRP A 110 5.04 -1.71 17.52
CA TRP A 110 3.81 -2.37 17.96
C TRP A 110 3.94 -3.88 18.04
N SER A 111 4.74 -4.50 17.16
CA SER A 111 5.01 -5.94 17.17
C SER A 111 5.87 -6.36 18.36
N CYS A 112 6.79 -5.49 18.81
CA CYS A 112 7.58 -5.72 20.02
C CYS A 112 6.73 -5.69 21.29
N LEU A 113 5.68 -4.84 21.33
CA LEU A 113 4.77 -4.83 22.48
C LEU A 113 3.87 -6.07 22.49
N PHE A 114 3.19 -6.33 21.39
CA PHE A 114 2.31 -7.49 21.21
C PHE A 114 2.12 -7.76 19.71
N ILE A 115 2.13 -9.02 19.30
CA ILE A 115 1.97 -9.44 17.90
C ILE A 115 0.63 -8.97 17.32
N ILE A 116 -0.48 -9.10 18.09
CA ILE A 116 -1.82 -8.75 17.61
C ILE A 116 -1.96 -7.24 17.29
N PRO A 117 -1.57 -6.30 18.16
CA PRO A 117 -1.55 -4.88 17.81
C PRO A 117 -0.66 -4.56 16.60
N GLY A 118 0.48 -5.25 16.43
CA GLY A 118 1.33 -5.09 15.25
C GLY A 118 0.59 -5.42 13.95
N ILE A 119 -0.13 -6.54 13.93
CA ILE A 119 -0.98 -6.93 12.78
C ILE A 119 -2.06 -5.87 12.52
N ILE A 120 -2.79 -5.42 13.54
CA ILE A 120 -3.84 -4.40 13.39
C ILE A 120 -3.27 -3.09 12.82
N LYS A 121 -2.07 -2.70 13.25
CA LYS A 121 -1.39 -1.49 12.75
C LYS A 121 -0.90 -1.65 11.32
N SER A 122 -0.42 -2.83 10.91
CA SER A 122 -0.06 -3.09 9.51
C SER A 122 -1.26 -2.90 8.58
N TYR A 123 -2.45 -3.37 8.98
CA TYR A 123 -3.69 -3.09 8.23
C TYR A 123 -4.06 -1.61 8.23
N SER A 124 -3.82 -0.87 9.31
CA SER A 124 -4.09 0.57 9.36
C SER A 124 -3.21 1.37 8.41
N TYR A 125 -2.01 0.91 8.10
CA TYR A 125 -1.05 1.57 7.21
C TYR A 125 -1.08 1.05 5.78
N SER A 126 -1.85 0.03 5.48
CA SER A 126 -1.84 -0.67 4.18
C SER A 126 -2.17 0.23 2.98
N MET A 127 -2.95 1.30 3.18
CA MET A 127 -3.35 2.23 2.12
C MET A 127 -2.41 3.43 1.97
N ALA A 128 -1.40 3.59 2.84
CA ALA A 128 -0.51 4.75 2.82
C ALA A 128 0.26 4.90 1.50
N TRP A 129 0.64 3.79 0.87
CA TRP A 129 1.30 3.77 -0.42
C TRP A 129 0.42 4.30 -1.55
N TYR A 130 -0.87 3.95 -1.53
CA TYR A 130 -1.86 4.43 -2.51
C TYR A 130 -2.10 5.92 -2.36
N ILE A 131 -2.23 6.39 -1.10
CA ILE A 131 -2.41 7.81 -0.78
C ILE A 131 -1.22 8.63 -1.25
N LEU A 132 0.00 8.19 -0.95
CA LEU A 132 1.22 8.85 -1.38
C LEU A 132 1.38 8.85 -2.91
N ALA A 133 0.96 7.77 -3.59
CA ALA A 133 0.99 7.67 -5.04
C ALA A 133 0.08 8.69 -5.72
N GLU A 134 -1.10 8.95 -5.15
CA GLU A 134 -2.07 9.91 -5.68
C GLU A 134 -1.77 11.36 -5.28
N ASN A 135 -1.10 11.56 -4.14
CA ASN A 135 -0.83 12.88 -3.58
C ASN A 135 0.68 13.10 -3.42
N PRO A 136 1.39 13.42 -4.51
CA PRO A 136 2.84 13.60 -4.49
C PRO A 136 3.33 14.70 -3.55
N ASP A 137 2.47 15.66 -3.21
CA ASP A 137 2.81 16.78 -2.33
C ASP A 137 2.76 16.41 -0.85
N MET A 138 2.02 15.36 -0.48
CA MET A 138 1.94 14.89 0.90
C MET A 138 3.28 14.39 1.43
N THR A 139 3.47 14.54 2.73
CA THR A 139 4.57 13.90 3.45
C THR A 139 4.24 12.44 3.78
N ALA A 140 5.27 11.63 4.03
CA ALA A 140 5.08 10.24 4.44
C ALA A 140 4.23 10.08 5.71
N ARG A 141 4.36 11.03 6.69
CA ARG A 141 3.57 11.00 7.93
C ARG A 141 2.10 11.33 7.70
N GLU A 142 1.81 12.28 6.84
CA GLU A 142 0.44 12.63 6.44
C GLU A 142 -0.22 11.44 5.74
N ALA A 143 0.46 10.78 4.79
CA ALA A 143 -0.05 9.59 4.11
C ALA A 143 -0.35 8.45 5.09
N LEU A 144 0.48 8.24 6.13
CA LEU A 144 0.22 7.26 7.20
C LEU A 144 -0.99 7.64 8.05
N THR A 145 -1.14 8.93 8.38
CA THR A 145 -2.27 9.42 9.18
C THR A 145 -3.57 9.28 8.42
N GLU A 146 -3.59 9.66 7.15
CA GLU A 146 -4.74 9.52 6.27
C GLU A 146 -5.11 8.04 6.09
N SER A 147 -4.11 7.16 5.91
CA SER A 147 -4.35 5.71 5.83
C SER A 147 -5.05 5.15 7.08
N LYS A 148 -4.70 5.62 8.28
CA LYS A 148 -5.40 5.21 9.51
C LYS A 148 -6.86 5.64 9.51
N ILE A 149 -7.14 6.85 9.00
CA ILE A 149 -8.48 7.42 8.96
C ILE A 149 -9.35 6.61 8.01
N ILE A 150 -8.95 6.44 6.75
CA ILE A 150 -9.75 5.73 5.75
C ILE A 150 -9.90 4.23 6.04
N MET A 151 -8.92 3.61 6.72
CA MET A 151 -8.98 2.20 7.12
C MET A 151 -9.75 1.98 8.43
N ASN A 152 -10.22 3.04 9.08
CA ASN A 152 -11.06 2.88 10.27
C ASN A 152 -12.42 2.27 9.88
N GLY A 153 -12.79 1.18 10.53
CA GLY A 153 -13.99 0.39 10.19
C GLY A 153 -13.80 -0.63 9.05
N HIS A 154 -12.75 -0.50 8.20
CA HIS A 154 -12.54 -1.34 7.01
C HIS A 154 -11.41 -2.37 7.13
N LYS A 155 -10.70 -2.43 8.27
CA LYS A 155 -9.56 -3.34 8.48
C LYS A 155 -9.95 -4.82 8.33
N LEU A 156 -11.09 -5.21 8.92
CA LEU A 156 -11.60 -6.57 8.82
C LEU A 156 -12.06 -6.91 7.39
N ASP A 157 -12.68 -5.96 6.70
CA ASP A 157 -13.10 -6.15 5.31
C ASP A 157 -11.89 -6.42 4.42
N PHE A 158 -10.80 -5.66 4.63
CA PHE A 158 -9.55 -5.86 3.89
C PHE A 158 -8.85 -7.18 4.28
N PHE A 159 -8.84 -7.55 5.57
CA PHE A 159 -8.34 -8.84 6.02
C PHE A 159 -9.06 -10.01 5.35
N VAL A 160 -10.40 -10.00 5.36
CA VAL A 160 -11.18 -11.08 4.73
C VAL A 160 -11.03 -11.06 3.21
N LEU A 161 -10.84 -9.88 2.60
CA LEU A 161 -10.51 -9.78 1.19
C LEU A 161 -9.18 -10.47 0.87
N GLN A 162 -8.13 -10.23 1.67
CA GLN A 162 -6.84 -10.92 1.53
C GLN A 162 -6.98 -12.43 1.75
N LEU A 163 -7.71 -12.84 2.78
CA LEU A 163 -7.93 -14.27 3.07
C LEU A 163 -8.63 -14.98 1.91
N SER A 164 -9.47 -14.28 1.16
CA SER A 164 -10.14 -14.83 -0.02
C SER A 164 -9.19 -15.16 -1.19
N PHE A 165 -7.93 -14.74 -1.12
CA PHE A 165 -6.87 -15.10 -2.06
C PHE A 165 -6.04 -16.31 -1.59
N PHE A 166 -6.34 -16.90 -0.42
CA PHE A 166 -5.62 -18.06 0.10
C PHE A 166 -5.56 -19.23 -0.90
N TRP A 167 -6.68 -19.56 -1.52
CA TRP A 167 -6.72 -20.64 -2.52
C TRP A 167 -5.93 -20.30 -3.79
N TRP A 168 -5.88 -19.03 -4.18
CA TRP A 168 -5.05 -18.57 -5.28
C TRP A 168 -3.55 -18.68 -4.94
N ALA A 169 -3.17 -18.43 -3.69
CA ALA A 169 -1.79 -18.66 -3.24
C ALA A 169 -1.41 -20.15 -3.30
N MET A 170 -2.32 -21.06 -2.93
CA MET A 170 -2.11 -22.49 -3.11
C MET A 170 -1.93 -22.87 -4.58
N LEU A 171 -2.71 -22.27 -5.47
CA LEU A 171 -2.58 -22.48 -6.92
C LEU A 171 -1.20 -22.03 -7.43
N ILE A 172 -0.67 -20.91 -6.94
CA ILE A 172 0.70 -20.43 -7.29
C ILE A 172 1.74 -21.48 -6.89
N ILE A 173 1.64 -22.04 -5.70
CA ILE A 173 2.56 -23.08 -5.21
C ILE A 173 2.48 -24.33 -6.09
N VAL A 174 1.27 -24.84 -6.35
CA VAL A 174 1.05 -26.06 -7.16
C VAL A 174 1.55 -25.89 -8.60
N THR A 175 1.41 -24.69 -9.16
CA THR A 175 1.87 -24.38 -10.53
C THR A 175 3.33 -23.94 -10.60
N LEU A 176 4.11 -24.09 -9.52
CA LEU A 176 5.52 -23.66 -9.43
C LEU A 176 5.71 -22.19 -9.82
N GLY A 177 4.73 -21.33 -9.48
CA GLY A 177 4.78 -19.90 -9.73
C GLY A 177 4.14 -19.43 -11.05
N ILE A 178 3.80 -20.33 -11.98
CA ILE A 178 3.23 -19.94 -13.28
C ILE A 178 1.91 -19.16 -13.10
N ALA A 179 1.05 -19.59 -12.17
CA ALA A 179 -0.19 -18.90 -11.89
C ALA A 179 0.01 -17.46 -11.37
N ALA A 180 1.19 -17.13 -10.81
CA ALA A 180 1.48 -15.79 -10.31
C ALA A 180 1.39 -14.72 -11.42
N ILE A 181 1.66 -15.06 -12.67
CA ILE A 181 1.56 -14.14 -13.82
C ILE A 181 0.17 -13.50 -13.90
N TYR A 182 -0.86 -14.29 -13.60
CA TYR A 182 -2.25 -13.82 -13.59
C TYR A 182 -2.72 -13.38 -12.20
N VAL A 183 -2.38 -14.14 -11.17
CA VAL A 183 -2.89 -13.94 -9.81
C VAL A 183 -2.34 -12.66 -9.18
N SER A 184 -1.05 -12.34 -9.39
CA SER A 184 -0.44 -11.14 -8.81
C SER A 184 -1.11 -9.84 -9.27
N PRO A 185 -1.24 -9.55 -10.57
CA PRO A 185 -1.93 -8.34 -11.01
C PRO A 185 -3.43 -8.35 -10.65
N TYR A 186 -4.08 -9.51 -10.67
CA TYR A 186 -5.47 -9.64 -10.23
C TYR A 186 -5.66 -9.26 -8.76
N GLN A 187 -4.79 -9.74 -7.89
CA GLN A 187 -4.81 -9.42 -6.46
C GLN A 187 -4.54 -7.93 -6.22
N GLN A 188 -3.52 -7.38 -6.87
CA GLN A 188 -3.16 -5.97 -6.73
C GLN A 188 -4.26 -5.04 -7.24
N LEU A 189 -4.85 -5.30 -8.40
CA LEU A 189 -6.00 -4.55 -8.89
C LEU A 189 -7.21 -4.65 -7.94
N THR A 190 -7.41 -5.81 -7.31
CA THR A 190 -8.46 -5.96 -6.30
C THR A 190 -8.20 -5.06 -5.09
N PHE A 191 -6.95 -4.96 -4.62
CA PHE A 191 -6.60 -4.08 -3.51
C PHE A 191 -6.67 -2.59 -3.89
N THR A 192 -6.28 -2.25 -5.12
CA THR A 192 -6.41 -0.88 -5.65
C THR A 192 -7.88 -0.47 -5.75
N ASN A 193 -8.75 -1.37 -6.24
CA ASN A 193 -10.19 -1.12 -6.27
C ASN A 193 -10.80 -1.02 -4.87
N PHE A 194 -10.30 -1.80 -3.90
CA PHE A 194 -10.72 -1.65 -2.51
C PHE A 194 -10.37 -0.26 -1.98
N TYR A 195 -9.13 0.19 -2.16
CA TYR A 195 -8.71 1.55 -1.82
C TYR A 195 -9.60 2.61 -2.47
N HIS A 196 -9.82 2.52 -3.78
CA HIS A 196 -10.65 3.45 -4.53
C HIS A 196 -12.09 3.53 -3.99
N ASN A 197 -12.66 2.40 -3.59
CA ASN A 197 -14.01 2.35 -3.04
C ASN A 197 -14.10 2.91 -1.61
N ILE A 198 -13.14 2.62 -0.72
CA ILE A 198 -13.14 3.18 0.64
C ILE A 198 -12.86 4.68 0.66
N LYS A 199 -12.00 5.18 -0.24
CA LYS A 199 -11.70 6.61 -0.37
C LYS A 199 -12.94 7.45 -0.73
N ARG A 200 -13.89 6.87 -1.48
CA ARG A 200 -15.13 7.53 -1.88
C ARG A 200 -16.19 7.57 -0.78
N GLN A 201 -16.00 6.81 0.28
CA GLN A 201 -16.94 6.85 1.41
C GLN A 201 -16.61 8.06 2.28
N PRO A 202 -17.61 8.80 2.79
CA PRO A 202 -17.35 9.79 3.81
C PRO A 202 -16.64 9.09 4.96
N ALA A 203 -15.48 9.64 5.38
CA ALA A 203 -14.76 9.13 6.53
C ALA A 203 -15.77 8.96 7.70
N PRO A 204 -15.81 7.81 8.37
CA PRO A 204 -16.59 7.71 9.58
C PRO A 204 -16.14 8.86 10.48
N VAL A 205 -17.09 9.68 10.91
CA VAL A 205 -16.92 10.99 11.54
C VAL A 205 -15.67 11.03 12.42
N ALA A 206 -14.60 11.64 11.89
CA ALA A 206 -13.34 11.81 12.62
C ALA A 206 -13.46 12.84 13.76
N GLU A 207 -14.69 13.30 14.02
CA GLU A 207 -15.01 14.37 14.96
C GLU A 207 -14.78 13.99 16.42
N GLU A 208 -14.66 12.70 16.76
CA GLU A 208 -14.49 12.30 18.17
C GLU A 208 -13.05 11.95 18.59
N VAL A 209 -12.09 11.79 17.65
CA VAL A 209 -10.75 11.31 18.01
C VAL A 209 -9.74 12.45 18.20
N TYR A 210 -10.06 13.65 17.72
CA TYR A 210 -9.18 14.83 17.82
C TYR A 210 -9.89 16.09 18.32
N ALA A 211 -11.00 15.97 19.07
CA ALA A 211 -11.46 17.06 19.90
C ALA A 211 -10.41 17.24 21.01
N GLU A 212 -9.38 18.04 20.72
CA GLU A 212 -8.64 18.67 21.80
C GLU A 212 -9.69 19.38 22.69
N PRO A 213 -9.62 19.22 24.01
CA PRO A 213 -10.50 19.97 24.88
C PRO A 213 -10.25 21.45 24.58
N VAL A 214 -11.29 22.10 24.04
CA VAL A 214 -11.30 23.56 23.93
C VAL A 214 -11.15 24.08 25.35
N TYR A 215 -9.94 24.51 25.71
CA TYR A 215 -9.71 25.30 26.92
C TYR A 215 -10.45 26.63 26.69
N THR A 216 -11.68 26.70 27.14
CA THR A 216 -12.34 27.98 27.38
C THR A 216 -11.58 28.65 28.50
N GLU A 217 -10.78 29.65 28.19
CA GLU A 217 -10.24 30.55 29.20
C GLU A 217 -11.39 31.09 30.02
N PRO A 218 -11.29 31.01 31.35
CA PRO A 218 -12.30 31.64 32.18
C PRO A 218 -12.31 33.15 31.90
N VAL A 219 -13.47 33.65 31.46
CA VAL A 219 -13.71 35.08 31.32
C VAL A 219 -13.47 35.65 32.69
N ALA A 220 -12.38 36.40 32.88
CA ALA A 220 -12.10 37.17 34.07
C ALA A 220 -13.23 38.21 34.18
N ASP A 221 -14.09 38.02 35.16
CA ASP A 221 -15.10 39.02 35.57
C ASP A 221 -14.36 40.31 35.90
N VAL A 222 -14.52 41.29 35.03
CA VAL A 222 -14.18 42.68 35.36
C VAL A 222 -15.25 43.17 36.31
N ILE A 223 -14.94 43.15 37.60
CA ILE A 223 -15.75 43.82 38.63
C ILE A 223 -15.20 45.23 38.76
N GLU A 224 -15.99 46.21 38.41
CA GLU A 224 -16.03 47.53 39.01
C GLU A 224 -17.12 47.56 40.05
#